data_4f229dc1777e83a0a877749837ef354f
#
_entry.id   4f229dc1777e83a0a877749837ef354f
#
_cell.length_a   1.000
_cell.length_b   1.000
_cell.length_c   1.000
_cell.angle_alpha   90.00
_cell.angle_beta   90.00
_cell.angle_gamma   90.00
#
_symmetry.space_group_name_H-M   'P 1'
#
loop_
_entity.id
_entity.type
_entity.pdbx_description
1 polymer ?
#
loop_
_entity_poly.entity_id
_entity_poly.type
_entity_poly.pdbx_seq_one_letter_code
_entity_poly.pdbx_strand_id
1 'polypeptide(L)'
;MRRKSVAMQNIMTMYAITEKEAIEIIKRTKTVLKIVRSVYWATKNKAENLKSDAAGWLTHDLDVRLRYLSDFAPIKEQQDFEANVLDLFQNKWMIKHLEKALQNVKSYPELGECYYNILYKSFFDVENLRQDEIAINLNMDLSHYYTRKKEAILLFAFCLASIVTP
;
A
#
# COMPACT_ATOMS: atom_id res chain seq x y z
N MET A 1 11.24 -17.62 -18.51
CA MET A 1 11.16 -16.19 -18.12
C MET A 1 9.73 -15.72 -18.20
N ARG A 2 9.13 -15.35 -17.10
CA ARG A 2 7.78 -14.75 -17.13
C ARG A 2 7.87 -13.37 -17.78
N ARG A 3 7.13 -13.18 -18.84
CA ARG A 3 7.01 -11.90 -19.50
C ARG A 3 6.30 -10.92 -18.57
N LYS A 4 6.89 -9.78 -18.30
CA LYS A 4 6.23 -8.72 -17.53
C LYS A 4 4.99 -8.24 -18.29
N SER A 5 3.94 -7.92 -17.55
CA SER A 5 2.76 -7.30 -18.14
C SER A 5 3.10 -5.92 -18.69
N VAL A 6 2.38 -5.52 -19.71
CA VAL A 6 2.50 -4.18 -20.31
C VAL A 6 2.18 -3.11 -19.24
N ALA A 7 1.17 -3.36 -18.42
CA ALA A 7 0.78 -2.44 -17.34
C ALA A 7 1.90 -2.24 -16.32
N MET A 8 2.61 -3.30 -15.92
CA MET A 8 3.76 -3.20 -15.02
C MET A 8 4.88 -2.37 -15.65
N GLN A 9 5.18 -2.62 -16.92
CA GLN A 9 6.19 -1.85 -17.65
C GLN A 9 5.83 -0.36 -17.73
N ASN A 10 4.57 -0.04 -17.97
CA ASN A 10 4.09 1.33 -18.02
C ASN A 10 4.26 2.05 -16.69
N ILE A 11 3.93 1.41 -15.58
CA ILE A 11 4.11 1.97 -14.24
C ILE A 11 5.59 2.20 -13.95
N MET A 12 6.44 1.23 -14.25
CA MET A 12 7.88 1.33 -14.04
C MET A 12 8.49 2.48 -14.85
N THR A 13 8.07 2.63 -16.09
CA THR A 13 8.52 3.71 -16.99
C THR A 13 8.07 5.07 -16.48
N MET A 14 6.82 5.18 -16.05
CA MET A 14 6.25 6.42 -15.53
C MET A 14 7.02 6.96 -14.32
N TYR A 15 7.49 6.08 -13.45
CA TYR A 15 8.23 6.45 -12.26
C TYR A 15 9.75 6.27 -12.39
N ALA A 16 10.23 5.93 -13.58
CA ALA A 16 11.66 5.78 -13.90
C ALA A 16 12.40 4.82 -12.95
N ILE A 17 11.82 3.66 -12.68
CA ILE A 17 12.40 2.65 -11.80
C ILE A 17 12.79 1.39 -12.56
N THR A 18 13.80 0.68 -12.03
CA THR A 18 14.24 -0.60 -12.55
C THR A 18 13.37 -1.74 -12.02
N GLU A 19 13.48 -2.90 -12.64
CA GLU A 19 12.77 -4.11 -12.17
C GLU A 19 13.14 -4.50 -10.74
N LYS A 20 14.42 -4.39 -10.40
CA LYS A 20 14.91 -4.69 -9.06
C LYS A 20 14.30 -3.75 -8.02
N GLU A 21 14.25 -2.48 -8.33
CA GLU A 21 13.61 -1.46 -7.49
C GLU A 21 12.12 -1.73 -7.33
N ALA A 22 11.43 -2.08 -8.41
CA ALA A 22 10.00 -2.40 -8.37
C ALA A 22 9.73 -3.60 -7.45
N ILE A 23 10.50 -4.67 -7.55
CA ILE A 23 10.35 -5.86 -6.71
C ILE A 23 10.52 -5.50 -5.22
N GLU A 24 11.51 -4.69 -4.89
CA GLU A 24 11.76 -4.27 -3.50
C GLU A 24 10.68 -3.33 -2.99
N ILE A 25 10.22 -2.39 -3.78
CA ILE A 25 9.12 -1.48 -3.42
C ILE A 25 7.84 -2.28 -3.16
N ILE A 26 7.50 -3.23 -4.02
CA ILE A 26 6.33 -4.10 -3.86
C ILE A 26 6.43 -4.88 -2.55
N LYS A 27 7.57 -5.47 -2.28
CA LYS A 27 7.80 -6.27 -1.06
C LYS A 27 7.59 -5.44 0.20
N ARG A 28 8.15 -4.25 0.26
CA ARG A 28 8.04 -3.36 1.43
C ARG A 28 6.64 -2.78 1.59
N THR A 29 6.04 -2.38 0.50
CA THR A 29 4.65 -1.87 0.52
C THR A 29 3.68 -2.96 0.97
N LYS A 30 3.89 -4.19 0.52
CA LYS A 30 3.09 -5.34 0.95
C LYS A 30 3.20 -5.59 2.45
N THR A 31 4.38 -5.42 3.04
CA THR A 31 4.58 -5.50 4.49
C THR A 31 3.73 -4.46 5.23
N VAL A 32 3.73 -3.23 4.75
CA VAL A 32 2.90 -2.15 5.31
C VAL A 32 1.40 -2.47 5.15
N LEU A 33 1.00 -2.90 3.97
CA LEU A 33 -0.40 -3.20 3.68
C LEU A 33 -0.96 -4.37 4.49
N LYS A 34 -0.14 -5.35 4.85
CA LYS A 34 -0.58 -6.49 5.68
C LYS A 34 -1.08 -6.09 7.06
N ILE A 35 -0.60 -5.00 7.61
CA ILE A 35 -1.01 -4.53 8.94
C ILE A 35 -2.17 -3.53 8.88
N VAL A 36 -2.50 -3.04 7.70
CA VAL A 36 -3.54 -2.00 7.51
C VAL A 36 -4.90 -2.45 8.05
N ARG A 37 -5.32 -3.67 7.75
CA ARG A 37 -6.64 -4.17 8.15
C ARG A 37 -6.85 -4.10 9.65
N SER A 38 -5.90 -4.63 10.42
CA SER A 38 -5.98 -4.65 11.89
C SER A 38 -5.99 -3.25 12.47
N VAL A 39 -5.14 -2.40 11.96
CA VAL A 39 -4.97 -1.04 12.47
C VAL A 39 -6.13 -0.14 12.03
N TYR A 40 -6.59 -0.30 10.81
CA TYR A 40 -7.75 0.42 10.27
C TYR A 40 -9.00 0.16 11.12
N TRP A 41 -9.24 -1.10 11.44
CA TRP A 41 -10.36 -1.50 12.29
C TRP A 41 -10.22 -0.95 13.70
N ALA A 42 -9.04 -1.10 14.31
CA ALA A 42 -8.76 -0.61 15.66
C ALA A 42 -8.91 0.92 15.76
N THR A 43 -8.43 1.64 14.75
CA THR A 43 -8.50 3.11 14.71
C THR A 43 -9.92 3.61 14.51
N LYS A 44 -10.71 2.96 13.66
CA LYS A 44 -12.13 3.30 13.50
C LYS A 44 -12.92 3.18 14.80
N ASN A 45 -12.60 2.17 15.60
CA ASN A 45 -13.28 1.93 16.88
C ASN A 45 -12.75 2.79 18.01
N LYS A 46 -11.55 3.34 17.91
CA LYS A 46 -10.91 4.22 18.90
C LYS A 46 -10.87 5.69 18.47
N ALA A 47 -11.55 6.03 17.39
CA ALA A 47 -11.44 7.34 16.74
C ALA A 47 -11.73 8.55 17.64
N GLU A 48 -12.46 8.36 18.74
CA GLU A 48 -12.82 9.44 19.67
C GLU A 48 -11.66 9.85 20.59
N ASN A 49 -10.61 9.03 20.71
CA ASN A 49 -9.54 9.24 21.67
C ASN A 49 -8.23 9.76 21.05
N LEU A 50 -8.17 9.93 19.74
CA LEU A 50 -6.96 10.40 19.08
C LEU A 50 -7.02 11.91 18.85
N LYS A 51 -6.32 12.64 19.71
CA LYS A 51 -6.17 14.08 19.56
C LYS A 51 -5.31 14.43 18.35
N SER A 52 -5.74 15.41 17.59
CA SER A 52 -5.09 15.89 16.38
C SER A 52 -3.74 16.60 16.58
N ASP A 53 -3.30 16.78 17.82
CA ASP A 53 -2.13 17.61 18.18
C ASP A 53 -0.79 17.02 17.73
N ALA A 54 -0.78 15.73 17.39
CA ALA A 54 0.42 15.04 16.93
C ALA A 54 0.63 15.10 15.40
N ALA A 55 -0.28 15.74 14.65
CA ALA A 55 -0.28 15.68 13.19
C ALA A 55 1.02 16.23 12.55
N GLY A 56 1.54 17.35 13.04
CA GLY A 56 2.77 17.93 12.52
C GLY A 56 4.03 17.09 12.83
N TRP A 57 4.07 16.50 14.00
CA TRP A 57 5.15 15.61 14.42
C TRP A 57 5.15 14.31 13.61
N LEU A 58 3.98 13.77 13.37
CA LEU A 58 3.80 12.54 12.61
C LEU A 58 4.13 12.70 11.12
N THR A 59 3.94 13.89 10.55
CA THR A 59 4.30 14.17 9.17
C THR A 59 5.79 13.96 8.91
N HIS A 60 6.64 14.42 9.84
CA HIS A 60 8.09 14.24 9.72
C HIS A 60 8.49 12.76 9.83
N ASP A 61 7.96 12.06 10.81
CA ASP A 61 8.23 10.63 11.00
C ASP A 61 7.74 9.79 9.81
N LEU A 62 6.59 10.12 9.27
CA LEU A 62 6.05 9.44 8.11
C LEU A 62 6.92 9.63 6.87
N ASP A 63 7.40 10.85 6.62
CA ASP A 63 8.30 11.15 5.51
C ASP A 63 9.60 10.34 5.61
N VAL A 64 10.21 10.30 6.79
CA VAL A 64 11.40 9.49 7.05
C VAL A 64 11.14 8.00 6.78
N ARG A 65 10.00 7.49 7.20
CA ARG A 65 9.65 6.07 7.05
C ARG A 65 9.27 5.68 5.63
N LEU A 66 8.66 6.59 4.88
CA LEU A 66 8.39 6.36 3.46
C LEU A 66 9.67 6.38 2.62
N ARG A 67 10.64 7.18 3.01
CA ARG A 67 12.00 7.11 2.42
C ARG A 67 12.61 5.72 2.61
N TYR A 68 12.34 5.09 3.71
CA TYR A 68 12.75 3.71 3.97
C TYR A 68 12.23 2.71 2.93
N LEU A 69 11.03 2.95 2.39
CA LEU A 69 10.48 2.12 1.32
C LEU A 69 11.32 2.19 0.04
N SER A 70 11.99 3.30 -0.20
CA SER A 70 12.83 3.49 -1.38
C SER A 70 14.31 3.13 -1.15
N ASP A 71 14.76 3.03 0.10
CA ASP A 71 16.18 2.87 0.44
C ASP A 71 16.62 1.41 0.69
N PHE A 72 15.74 0.44 0.50
CA PHE A 72 16.05 -0.99 0.55
C PHE A 72 16.74 -1.46 1.86
N ALA A 73 16.17 -1.09 3.00
CA ALA A 73 16.75 -1.41 4.31
C ALA A 73 16.98 -2.93 4.52
N PRO A 74 18.05 -3.32 5.25
CA PRO A 74 18.31 -4.70 5.62
C PRO A 74 17.13 -5.34 6.42
N ILE A 75 17.04 -6.67 6.40
CA ILE A 75 15.91 -7.42 7.02
C ILE A 75 15.72 -7.06 8.50
N LYS A 76 16.79 -6.88 9.25
CA LYS A 76 16.74 -6.51 10.66
C LYS A 76 16.06 -5.16 10.88
N GLU A 77 16.33 -4.19 10.02
CA GLU A 77 15.74 -2.86 10.07
C GLU A 77 14.29 -2.87 9.56
N GLN A 78 13.91 -3.85 8.73
CA GLN A 78 12.52 -4.04 8.31
C GLN A 78 11.61 -4.43 9.48
N GLN A 79 12.08 -5.23 10.43
CA GLN A 79 11.33 -5.59 11.63
C GLN A 79 11.10 -4.39 12.54
N ASP A 80 12.13 -3.58 12.75
CA ASP A 80 12.02 -2.32 13.47
C ASP A 80 11.09 -1.34 12.76
N PHE A 81 11.14 -1.31 11.44
CA PHE A 81 10.23 -0.52 10.62
C PHE A 81 8.77 -0.96 10.78
N GLU A 82 8.49 -2.26 10.80
CA GLU A 82 7.14 -2.79 11.01
C GLU A 82 6.57 -2.36 12.37
N ALA A 83 7.36 -2.50 13.44
CA ALA A 83 6.95 -2.08 14.77
C ALA A 83 6.66 -0.58 14.83
N ASN A 84 7.49 0.23 14.19
CA ASN A 84 7.33 1.68 14.13
C ASN A 84 6.12 2.11 13.28
N VAL A 85 5.85 1.40 12.20
CA VAL A 85 4.68 1.65 11.35
C VAL A 85 3.38 1.35 12.10
N LEU A 86 3.35 0.30 12.91
CA LEU A 86 2.21 -0.01 13.77
C LEU A 86 1.85 1.16 14.69
N ASP A 87 2.84 1.80 15.30
CA ASP A 87 2.62 2.98 16.16
C ASP A 87 2.03 4.15 15.37
N LEU A 88 2.50 4.37 14.14
CA LEU A 88 1.99 5.43 13.27
C LEU A 88 0.56 5.16 12.81
N PHE A 89 0.25 3.92 12.48
CA PHE A 89 -1.08 3.53 12.00
C PHE A 89 -2.18 3.69 13.06
N GLN A 90 -1.83 3.73 14.33
CA GLN A 90 -2.79 4.02 15.39
C GLN A 90 -3.31 5.45 15.33
N ASN A 91 -2.91 6.21 14.32
CA ASN A 91 -3.25 7.60 14.16
C ASN A 91 -4.26 7.82 13.04
N LYS A 92 -5.30 8.56 13.35
CA LYS A 92 -6.39 8.90 12.42
C LYS A 92 -5.90 9.60 11.15
N TRP A 93 -4.84 10.39 11.26
CA TRP A 93 -4.22 11.09 10.15
C TRP A 93 -3.61 10.12 9.12
N MET A 94 -2.95 9.07 9.58
CA MET A 94 -2.37 8.05 8.71
C MET A 94 -3.44 7.32 7.90
N ILE A 95 -4.55 6.99 8.53
CA ILE A 95 -5.69 6.33 7.86
C ILE A 95 -6.24 7.19 6.72
N LYS A 96 -6.36 8.49 6.93
CA LYS A 96 -6.79 9.41 5.87
C LYS A 96 -5.86 9.40 4.66
N HIS A 97 -4.55 9.31 4.90
CA HIS A 97 -3.56 9.24 3.84
C HIS A 97 -3.63 7.93 3.06
N LEU A 98 -3.83 6.82 3.76
CA LEU A 98 -4.03 5.51 3.12
C LEU A 98 -5.30 5.48 2.26
N GLU A 99 -6.40 6.01 2.78
CA GLU A 99 -7.66 6.11 2.03
C GLU A 99 -7.51 6.99 0.79
N LYS A 100 -6.81 8.12 0.91
CA LYS A 100 -6.56 9.01 -0.21
C LYS A 100 -5.67 8.36 -1.27
N ALA A 101 -4.62 7.64 -0.86
CA ALA A 101 -3.77 6.89 -1.77
C ALA A 101 -4.58 5.82 -2.52
N LEU A 102 -5.45 5.12 -1.82
CA LEU A 102 -6.33 4.12 -2.41
C LEU A 102 -7.28 4.74 -3.43
N GLN A 103 -7.86 5.90 -3.14
CA GLN A 103 -8.70 6.63 -4.09
C GLN A 103 -7.92 7.12 -5.30
N ASN A 104 -6.68 7.54 -5.11
CA ASN A 104 -5.81 7.94 -6.22
C ASN A 104 -5.49 6.76 -7.15
N VAL A 105 -5.29 5.58 -6.60
CA VAL A 105 -5.14 4.34 -7.39
C VAL A 105 -6.38 4.10 -8.25
N LYS A 106 -7.57 4.30 -7.68
CA LYS A 106 -8.83 4.12 -8.40
C LYS A 106 -8.96 5.02 -9.63
N SER A 107 -8.36 6.20 -9.58
CA SER A 107 -8.37 7.15 -10.70
C SER A 107 -7.38 6.82 -11.83
N TYR A 108 -6.55 5.82 -11.67
CA TYR A 108 -5.60 5.41 -12.71
C TYR A 108 -6.33 4.92 -13.96
N PRO A 109 -5.91 5.36 -15.17
CA PRO A 109 -6.62 5.04 -16.41
C PRO A 109 -6.78 3.54 -16.65
N GLU A 110 -7.93 3.13 -17.07
CA GLU A 110 -8.35 1.77 -17.49
C GLU A 110 -8.35 0.74 -16.35
N LEU A 111 -7.27 0.60 -15.59
CA LEU A 111 -7.09 -0.45 -14.58
C LEU A 111 -7.31 0.03 -13.14
N GLY A 112 -7.57 1.31 -12.95
CA GLY A 112 -7.69 1.91 -11.62
C GLY A 112 -8.74 1.26 -10.73
N GLU A 113 -9.92 1.00 -11.27
CA GLU A 113 -11.00 0.35 -10.52
C GLU A 113 -10.65 -1.10 -10.16
N CYS A 114 -10.03 -1.83 -11.08
CA CYS A 114 -9.56 -3.18 -10.83
C CYS A 114 -8.51 -3.19 -9.71
N TYR A 115 -7.54 -2.30 -9.77
CA TYR A 115 -6.51 -2.15 -8.73
C TYR A 115 -7.11 -1.78 -7.38
N TYR A 116 -8.04 -0.83 -7.36
CA TYR A 116 -8.74 -0.44 -6.16
C TYR A 116 -9.43 -1.63 -5.49
N ASN A 117 -10.19 -2.40 -6.27
CA ASN A 117 -10.93 -3.55 -5.76
C ASN A 117 -9.99 -4.62 -5.22
N ILE A 118 -8.89 -4.89 -5.89
CA ILE A 118 -7.89 -5.86 -5.41
C ILE A 118 -7.27 -5.40 -4.09
N LEU A 119 -6.83 -4.16 -4.01
CA LEU A 119 -6.22 -3.61 -2.80
C LEU A 119 -7.20 -3.55 -1.64
N TYR A 120 -8.42 -3.08 -1.90
CA TYR A 120 -9.44 -2.99 -0.86
C TYR A 120 -9.76 -4.35 -0.27
N LYS A 121 -10.10 -5.32 -1.10
CA LYS A 121 -10.44 -6.68 -0.64
C LYS A 121 -9.27 -7.40 -0.01
N SER A 122 -8.05 -7.16 -0.47
CA SER A 122 -6.86 -7.82 0.05
C SER A 122 -6.40 -7.27 1.40
N PHE A 123 -6.54 -5.95 1.63
CA PHE A 123 -5.88 -5.29 2.76
C PHE A 123 -6.77 -4.40 3.62
N PHE A 124 -7.87 -3.88 3.09
CA PHE A 124 -8.71 -2.89 3.78
C PHE A 124 -10.03 -3.46 4.27
N ASP A 125 -10.59 -4.43 3.57
CA ASP A 125 -11.89 -5.00 3.91
C ASP A 125 -11.85 -5.73 5.26
N VAL A 126 -12.93 -5.60 6.01
CA VAL A 126 -13.13 -6.32 7.28
C VAL A 126 -13.11 -7.83 7.05
N GLU A 127 -13.66 -8.29 5.92
CA GLU A 127 -13.60 -9.69 5.54
C GLU A 127 -12.20 -10.08 5.10
N ASN A 128 -11.59 -10.99 5.84
CA ASN A 128 -10.27 -11.51 5.53
C ASN A 128 -10.38 -12.72 4.60
N LEU A 129 -10.76 -12.46 3.35
CA LEU A 129 -10.88 -13.50 2.34
C LEU A 129 -9.51 -14.00 1.88
N ARG A 130 -9.45 -15.28 1.52
CA ARG A 130 -8.27 -15.85 0.88
C ARG A 130 -8.10 -15.29 -0.52
N GLN A 131 -6.89 -15.34 -1.04
CA GLN A 131 -6.59 -14.76 -2.35
C GLN A 131 -7.36 -15.40 -3.49
N ASP A 132 -7.55 -16.71 -3.44
CA ASP A 132 -8.39 -17.45 -4.40
C ASP A 132 -9.85 -16.99 -4.35
N GLU A 133 -10.39 -16.76 -3.16
CA GLU A 133 -11.75 -16.24 -2.98
C GLU A 133 -11.91 -14.82 -3.54
N ILE A 134 -10.91 -13.97 -3.34
CA ILE A 134 -10.90 -12.62 -3.90
C ILE A 134 -10.88 -12.67 -5.42
N ALA A 135 -10.04 -13.51 -6.00
CA ALA A 135 -9.96 -13.70 -7.45
C ALA A 135 -11.32 -14.13 -8.04
N ILE A 136 -11.98 -15.08 -7.41
CA ILE A 136 -13.33 -15.53 -7.81
C ILE A 136 -14.32 -14.38 -7.72
N ASN A 137 -14.30 -13.63 -6.63
CA ASN A 137 -15.17 -12.49 -6.42
C ASN A 137 -15.03 -11.42 -7.52
N LEU A 138 -13.81 -11.26 -8.04
CA LEU A 138 -13.49 -10.27 -9.09
C LEU A 138 -13.57 -10.87 -10.51
N ASN A 139 -14.05 -12.11 -10.65
CA ASN A 139 -14.13 -12.82 -11.93
C ASN A 139 -12.78 -12.92 -12.65
N MET A 140 -11.73 -13.17 -11.89
CA MET A 140 -10.35 -13.28 -12.39
C MET A 140 -9.81 -14.68 -12.12
N ASP A 141 -9.01 -15.22 -13.05
CA ASP A 141 -8.20 -16.38 -12.71
C ASP A 141 -7.07 -15.99 -11.72
N LEU A 142 -6.56 -16.97 -10.98
CA LEU A 142 -5.62 -16.71 -9.91
C LEU A 142 -4.29 -16.10 -10.42
N SER A 143 -3.81 -16.56 -11.57
CA SER A 143 -2.59 -16.04 -12.18
C SER A 143 -2.74 -14.57 -12.57
N HIS A 144 -3.86 -14.22 -13.19
CA HIS A 144 -4.17 -12.85 -13.58
C HIS A 144 -4.33 -11.94 -12.34
N TYR A 145 -5.00 -12.45 -11.32
CA TYR A 145 -5.14 -11.75 -10.04
C TYR A 145 -3.78 -11.38 -9.42
N TYR A 146 -2.85 -12.33 -9.34
CA TYR A 146 -1.52 -12.06 -8.77
C TYR A 146 -0.74 -11.02 -9.58
N THR A 147 -0.86 -11.06 -10.91
CA THR A 147 -0.22 -10.08 -11.79
C THR A 147 -0.76 -8.66 -11.52
N ARG A 148 -2.08 -8.53 -11.51
CA ARG A 148 -2.75 -7.25 -11.24
C ARG A 148 -2.50 -6.75 -9.81
N LYS A 149 -2.40 -7.65 -8.85
CA LYS A 149 -2.11 -7.30 -7.45
C LYS A 149 -0.73 -6.66 -7.30
N LYS A 150 0.29 -7.20 -7.95
CA LYS A 150 1.65 -6.61 -7.93
C LYS A 150 1.65 -5.20 -8.54
N GLU A 151 0.99 -5.03 -9.65
CA GLU A 151 0.84 -3.72 -10.28
C GLU A 151 0.15 -2.72 -9.37
N ALA A 152 -0.94 -3.14 -8.74
CA ALA A 152 -1.72 -2.32 -7.82
C ALA A 152 -0.90 -1.90 -6.60
N ILE A 153 -0.14 -2.80 -6.01
CA ILE A 153 0.72 -2.51 -4.86
C ILE A 153 1.80 -1.48 -5.23
N LEU A 154 2.43 -1.65 -6.39
CA LEU A 154 3.45 -0.71 -6.86
C LEU A 154 2.86 0.69 -7.07
N LEU A 155 1.72 0.78 -7.75
CA LEU A 155 1.03 2.05 -7.97
C LEU A 155 0.62 2.70 -6.65
N PHE A 156 0.09 1.92 -5.72
CA PHE A 156 -0.29 2.39 -4.39
C PHE A 156 0.91 3.01 -3.65
N ALA A 157 2.07 2.36 -3.71
CA ALA A 157 3.29 2.87 -3.08
C ALA A 157 3.64 4.28 -3.57
N PHE A 158 3.55 4.52 -4.86
CA PHE A 158 3.83 5.83 -5.44
C PHE A 158 2.73 6.85 -5.11
N CYS A 159 1.48 6.45 -5.12
CA CYS A 159 0.37 7.32 -4.70
C CYS A 159 0.53 7.76 -3.26
N LEU A 160 0.89 6.83 -2.37
CA LEU A 160 1.12 7.15 -0.96
C LEU A 160 2.32 8.09 -0.78
N ALA A 161 3.41 7.81 -1.46
CA ALA A 161 4.62 8.65 -1.41
C ALA A 161 4.33 10.08 -1.89
N SER A 162 3.56 10.25 -2.96
CA SER A 162 3.22 11.56 -3.52
C SER A 162 2.31 12.40 -2.62
N ILE A 163 1.49 11.76 -1.77
CA ILE A 163 0.63 12.46 -0.82
C ILE A 163 1.45 13.03 0.34
N VAL A 164 2.51 12.33 0.74
CA VAL A 164 3.27 12.63 1.94
C VAL A 164 4.49 13.50 1.66
N THR A 165 5.05 13.40 0.47
CA THR A 165 6.18 14.25 0.04
C THR A 165 5.64 15.56 -0.52
N PRO A 166 5.99 16.72 0.06
CA PRO A 166 5.58 18.02 -0.47
C PRO A 166 6.17 18.28 -1.85
#